data_c82bb33756633c023229497149b912ad
#
_entry.id   c82bb33756633c023229497149b912ad
#
_cell.length_a   1.000
_cell.length_b   1.000
_cell.length_c   1.000
_cell.angle_alpha   90.00
_cell.angle_beta   90.00
_cell.angle_gamma   90.00
#
_symmetry.space_group_name_H-M   'P 1'
#
loop_
_entity.id
_entity.type
_entity.pdbx_description
1 polymer ?
#
loop_
_entity_poly.entity_id
_entity_poly.type
_entity_poly.pdbx_seq_one_letter_code
_entity_poly.pdbx_strand_id
1 'polypeptide(L)'
;NPNKGYEYTIQQNLHNLLYGLGIMDAHLDDKVYYNIGKFTEIINDFEKIFLKTFPLDRLFKFHEFLIQDAKNMYPEGWLSPRFSVVKTLRIMTYHQAKGLEFPVVFLPYLTKDSIFPLTRGRGGITAWSIINKPTIKEEFNDIESHHRVFYVGTTRAEKFLFLTRSPGLSPTGKTTYSKEALQFTQALHSEYVVPNTCTDINYEKSDINKYSSDEVITLNFSLLKDLFECEYKFKVSNVFGMYDPLDIRMGYGKSVHSMLDYIHKNWERIDLDNEGVIWKIVERFMHLPYASIKLIDAEKRKAFNKISSYIVNNKQRFKNIVFSEKRIDYKFSDYFFIDGKIDLIRDDINNELTIVDFKSNKEVLTQKQIKNQLMIYVLGYESMKKEKITYIESYDVDETKPTKIPITDFDREEFKKELSKHENTIKTGNYKCTCGSNEIHYHKFYGK
;
A
#
# COMPACT_ATOMS: atom_id res chain seq x y z
N ASN A 1 -34.05 10.34 -5.41
CA ASN A 1 -32.99 10.40 -6.43
C ASN A 1 -32.13 9.15 -6.26
N PRO A 2 -32.19 8.14 -7.17
CA PRO A 2 -31.49 6.87 -7.03
C PRO A 2 -29.96 7.00 -6.97
N ASN A 3 -29.40 8.16 -7.30
CA ASN A 3 -27.97 8.41 -7.26
C ASN A 3 -27.48 8.93 -5.88
N LYS A 4 -28.35 9.40 -4.99
CA LYS A 4 -27.94 9.88 -3.65
C LYS A 4 -27.62 8.75 -2.66
N GLY A 5 -28.08 7.53 -2.91
CA GLY A 5 -27.85 6.40 -2.00
C GLY A 5 -26.41 5.88 -1.95
N TYR A 6 -25.56 6.19 -2.95
CA TYR A 6 -24.17 5.79 -2.99
C TYR A 6 -23.23 6.78 -2.29
N GLU A 7 -23.69 7.98 -1.95
CA GLU A 7 -22.91 9.03 -1.30
C GLU A 7 -22.76 8.81 0.21
N TYR A 8 -23.60 7.97 0.82
CA TYR A 8 -23.55 7.70 2.27
C TYR A 8 -22.85 6.38 2.55
N THR A 9 -21.63 6.45 3.08
CA THR A 9 -20.90 5.29 3.55
C THR A 9 -21.05 5.11 5.05
N ILE A 10 -20.92 3.88 5.55
CA ILE A 10 -20.86 3.61 6.99
C ILE A 10 -19.66 4.33 7.61
N GLN A 11 -18.54 4.33 6.86
CA GLN A 11 -17.31 5.02 7.23
C GLN A 11 -17.55 6.52 7.47
N GLN A 12 -18.25 7.20 6.55
CA GLN A 12 -18.59 8.62 6.70
C GLN A 12 -19.44 8.88 7.95
N ASN A 13 -20.42 8.01 8.22
CA ASN A 13 -21.26 8.14 9.41
C ASN A 13 -20.46 7.94 10.70
N LEU A 14 -19.51 6.99 10.72
CA LEU A 14 -18.60 6.82 11.86
C LEU A 14 -17.78 8.08 12.11
N HIS A 15 -17.17 8.65 11.06
CA HIS A 15 -16.37 9.86 11.17
C HIS A 15 -17.19 11.04 11.70
N ASN A 16 -18.43 11.21 11.18
CA ASN A 16 -19.34 12.24 11.67
C ASN A 16 -19.66 12.07 13.16
N LEU A 17 -19.85 10.81 13.60
CA LEU A 17 -20.10 10.50 15.01
C LEU A 17 -18.87 10.81 15.87
N LEU A 18 -17.69 10.36 15.48
CA LEU A 18 -16.43 10.62 16.21
C LEU A 18 -16.16 12.12 16.36
N TYR A 19 -16.43 12.88 15.30
CA TYR A 19 -16.35 14.34 15.35
C TYR A 19 -17.38 14.95 16.28
N GLY A 20 -18.66 14.59 16.13
CA GLY A 20 -19.74 15.13 16.95
C GLY A 20 -19.60 14.84 18.44
N LEU A 21 -18.88 13.78 18.79
CA LEU A 21 -18.54 13.42 20.17
C LEU A 21 -17.22 14.04 20.66
N GLY A 22 -16.46 14.74 19.80
CA GLY A 22 -15.16 15.31 20.14
C GLY A 22 -14.09 14.25 20.47
N ILE A 23 -14.27 13.01 20.02
CA ILE A 23 -13.35 11.90 20.34
C ILE A 23 -11.95 12.14 19.81
N MET A 24 -11.84 12.79 18.66
CA MET A 24 -10.54 13.03 18.02
C MET A 24 -9.74 14.14 18.71
N ASP A 25 -10.41 15.02 19.44
CA ASP A 25 -9.79 16.11 20.22
C ASP A 25 -9.57 15.70 21.68
N ALA A 26 -10.11 14.56 22.10
CA ALA A 26 -9.92 14.04 23.44
C ALA A 26 -8.51 13.45 23.60
N HIS A 27 -7.87 13.72 24.72
CA HIS A 27 -6.58 13.12 25.09
C HIS A 27 -6.80 11.71 25.65
N LEU A 28 -7.21 10.78 24.76
CA LEU A 28 -7.41 9.38 25.08
C LEU A 28 -6.10 8.58 24.96
N ASP A 29 -6.08 7.38 25.57
CA ASP A 29 -4.99 6.43 25.38
C ASP A 29 -4.83 6.07 23.89
N ASP A 30 -3.61 6.02 23.38
CA ASP A 30 -3.29 5.65 22.00
C ASP A 30 -3.92 4.30 21.59
N LYS A 31 -4.10 3.36 22.53
CA LYS A 31 -4.81 2.08 22.28
C LYS A 31 -6.25 2.29 21.80
N VAL A 32 -6.93 3.32 22.31
CA VAL A 32 -8.30 3.64 21.87
C VAL A 32 -8.28 4.08 20.40
N TYR A 33 -7.34 4.95 20.03
CA TYR A 33 -7.21 5.40 18.65
C TYR A 33 -6.81 4.27 17.70
N TYR A 34 -5.93 3.37 18.10
CA TYR A 34 -5.60 2.17 17.30
C TYR A 34 -6.82 1.27 17.09
N ASN A 35 -7.68 1.11 18.11
CA ASN A 35 -8.89 0.31 17.97
C ASN A 35 -9.95 1.00 17.10
N ILE A 36 -10.07 2.33 17.17
CA ILE A 36 -10.90 3.09 16.23
C ILE A 36 -10.37 2.91 14.80
N GLY A 37 -9.05 3.04 14.60
CA GLY A 37 -8.41 2.78 13.31
C GLY A 37 -8.73 1.38 12.77
N LYS A 38 -8.62 0.36 13.62
CA LYS A 38 -8.98 -1.02 13.25
C LYS A 38 -10.46 -1.16 12.91
N PHE A 39 -11.36 -0.48 13.61
CA PHE A 39 -12.77 -0.49 13.29
C PHE A 39 -13.05 0.18 11.93
N THR A 40 -12.34 1.25 11.60
CA THR A 40 -12.42 1.85 10.26
C THR A 40 -11.89 0.91 9.15
N GLU A 41 -10.89 0.08 9.45
CA GLU A 41 -10.41 -0.97 8.52
C GLU A 41 -11.51 -2.02 8.27
N ILE A 42 -12.18 -2.49 9.32
CA ILE A 42 -13.29 -3.45 9.21
C ILE A 42 -14.40 -2.89 8.33
N ILE A 43 -14.79 -1.63 8.54
CA ILE A 43 -15.80 -0.97 7.71
C ILE A 43 -15.33 -0.87 6.26
N ASN A 44 -14.09 -0.46 6.03
CA ASN A 44 -13.52 -0.32 4.70
C ASN A 44 -13.49 -1.66 3.94
N ASP A 45 -13.13 -2.75 4.59
CA ASP A 45 -13.11 -4.08 3.97
C ASP A 45 -14.52 -4.55 3.63
N PHE A 46 -15.49 -4.31 4.50
CA PHE A 46 -16.89 -4.58 4.24
C PHE A 46 -17.42 -3.73 3.07
N GLU A 47 -17.17 -2.43 3.09
CA GLU A 47 -17.68 -1.51 2.07
C GLU A 47 -17.08 -1.76 0.69
N LYS A 48 -15.85 -2.24 0.57
CA LYS A 48 -15.29 -2.68 -0.72
C LYS A 48 -16.16 -3.71 -1.45
N ILE A 49 -16.85 -4.54 -0.69
CA ILE A 49 -17.72 -5.59 -1.23
C ILE A 49 -19.16 -5.08 -1.42
N PHE A 50 -19.69 -4.36 -0.43
CA PHE A 50 -21.10 -4.02 -0.35
C PHE A 50 -21.43 -2.57 -0.69
N LEU A 51 -20.50 -1.75 -1.15
CA LEU A 51 -20.73 -0.32 -1.43
C LEU A 51 -21.88 -0.09 -2.42
N LYS A 52 -22.04 -0.98 -3.40
CA LYS A 52 -23.12 -0.90 -4.41
C LYS A 52 -24.50 -1.35 -3.90
N THR A 53 -24.59 -1.85 -2.67
CA THR A 53 -25.86 -2.25 -2.05
C THR A 53 -26.60 -1.01 -1.57
N PHE A 54 -27.93 -1.08 -1.52
CA PHE A 54 -28.78 0.00 -0.99
C PHE A 54 -28.37 0.33 0.46
N PRO A 55 -28.32 1.60 0.88
CA PRO A 55 -27.72 2.00 2.16
C PRO A 55 -28.28 1.31 3.38
N LEU A 56 -29.62 1.13 3.46
CA LEU A 56 -30.26 0.47 4.58
C LEU A 56 -29.89 -1.02 4.64
N ASP A 57 -29.92 -1.71 3.50
CA ASP A 57 -29.54 -3.12 3.41
C ASP A 57 -28.05 -3.30 3.73
N ARG A 58 -27.22 -2.32 3.37
CA ARG A 58 -25.79 -2.31 3.70
C ARG A 58 -25.58 -2.23 5.20
N LEU A 59 -26.34 -1.43 5.92
CA LEU A 59 -26.24 -1.32 7.37
C LEU A 59 -26.64 -2.63 8.06
N PHE A 60 -27.73 -3.28 7.63
CA PHE A 60 -28.13 -4.59 8.15
C PHE A 60 -27.08 -5.66 7.87
N LYS A 61 -26.55 -5.73 6.65
CA LYS A 61 -25.48 -6.67 6.28
C LYS A 61 -24.19 -6.40 7.06
N PHE A 62 -23.88 -5.14 7.35
CA PHE A 62 -22.73 -4.79 8.18
C PHE A 62 -22.90 -5.28 9.62
N HIS A 63 -24.09 -5.13 10.18
CA HIS A 63 -24.40 -5.68 11.50
C HIS A 63 -24.23 -7.21 11.54
N GLU A 64 -24.77 -7.93 10.55
CA GLU A 64 -24.58 -9.38 10.42
C GLU A 64 -23.08 -9.76 10.29
N PHE A 65 -22.36 -9.05 9.43
CA PHE A 65 -20.91 -9.25 9.25
C PHE A 65 -20.12 -9.06 10.55
N LEU A 66 -20.44 -8.04 11.34
CA LEU A 66 -19.78 -7.81 12.64
C LEU A 66 -19.99 -8.98 13.61
N ILE A 67 -21.20 -9.53 13.65
CA ILE A 67 -21.55 -10.60 14.60
C ILE A 67 -21.00 -11.95 14.15
N GLN A 68 -21.11 -12.27 12.86
CA GLN A 68 -20.85 -13.61 12.34
C GLN A 68 -19.39 -13.79 11.88
N ASP A 69 -18.87 -12.81 11.16
CA ASP A 69 -17.60 -12.95 10.44
C ASP A 69 -16.46 -12.19 11.11
N ALA A 70 -16.65 -10.91 11.42
CA ALA A 70 -15.57 -10.04 11.87
C ALA A 70 -15.04 -10.39 13.28
N LYS A 71 -15.86 -10.98 14.14
CA LYS A 71 -15.55 -11.24 15.55
C LYS A 71 -14.20 -11.93 15.81
N ASN A 72 -13.77 -12.80 14.89
CA ASN A 72 -12.54 -13.59 15.03
C ASN A 72 -11.52 -13.32 13.91
N MET A 73 -11.82 -12.38 13.00
CA MET A 73 -10.96 -12.10 11.83
C MET A 73 -9.96 -10.99 12.08
N TYR A 74 -10.28 -10.07 12.99
CA TYR A 74 -9.47 -8.88 13.22
C TYR A 74 -8.90 -8.87 14.64
N PRO A 75 -7.55 -8.73 14.79
CA PRO A 75 -6.93 -8.48 16.08
C PRO A 75 -7.25 -7.06 16.55
N GLU A 76 -7.04 -6.79 17.84
CA GLU A 76 -7.09 -5.43 18.35
C GLU A 76 -6.10 -4.51 17.62
N GLY A 77 -6.48 -3.26 17.37
CA GLY A 77 -5.71 -2.33 16.53
C GLY A 77 -4.29 -2.08 17.01
N TRP A 78 -4.09 -1.99 18.31
CA TRP A 78 -2.78 -1.78 18.90
C TRP A 78 -1.84 -3.00 18.79
N LEU A 79 -2.38 -4.21 18.56
CA LEU A 79 -1.58 -5.43 18.31
C LEU A 79 -1.05 -5.51 16.87
N SER A 80 -1.69 -4.81 15.95
CA SER A 80 -1.32 -4.81 14.53
C SER A 80 -1.44 -3.41 13.95
N PRO A 81 -0.56 -2.48 14.33
CA PRO A 81 -0.58 -1.13 13.81
C PRO A 81 -0.26 -1.13 12.31
N ARG A 82 -0.95 -0.25 11.56
CA ARG A 82 -0.76 -0.10 10.11
C ARG A 82 0.64 0.42 9.76
N PHE A 83 1.17 1.29 10.61
CA PHE A 83 2.51 1.82 10.50
C PHE A 83 3.24 1.68 11.83
N SER A 84 4.39 1.04 11.82
CA SER A 84 5.21 0.87 13.01
C SER A 84 6.66 1.15 12.69
N VAL A 85 7.29 1.94 13.53
CA VAL A 85 8.72 2.28 13.48
C VAL A 85 9.52 1.36 14.44
N VAL A 86 8.85 0.48 15.16
CA VAL A 86 9.49 -0.33 16.21
C VAL A 86 10.21 -1.54 15.61
N LYS A 87 11.47 -1.75 15.97
CA LYS A 87 12.18 -3.02 15.73
C LYS A 87 11.51 -4.14 16.51
N THR A 88 10.52 -4.76 15.91
CA THR A 88 9.82 -5.90 16.50
C THR A 88 10.06 -7.13 15.67
N LEU A 89 10.21 -8.28 16.34
CA LEU A 89 10.04 -9.55 15.69
C LEU A 89 8.57 -9.68 15.26
N ARG A 90 8.32 -9.65 13.97
CA ARG A 90 6.95 -9.82 13.44
C ARG A 90 6.60 -11.29 13.36
N ILE A 91 5.61 -11.71 14.14
CA ILE A 91 5.02 -13.05 14.03
C ILE A 91 3.74 -12.94 13.23
N MET A 92 3.67 -13.65 12.11
CA MET A 92 2.51 -13.59 11.21
C MET A 92 2.32 -14.90 10.46
N THR A 93 1.15 -15.08 9.89
CA THR A 93 0.89 -16.23 9.02
C THR A 93 1.47 -16.02 7.62
N TYR A 94 1.64 -17.11 6.85
CA TYR A 94 2.07 -17.03 5.44
C TYR A 94 1.17 -16.13 4.60
N HIS A 95 -0.14 -16.14 4.86
CA HIS A 95 -1.10 -15.32 4.13
C HIS A 95 -0.94 -13.83 4.44
N GLN A 96 -0.68 -13.47 5.68
CA GLN A 96 -0.41 -12.08 6.10
C GLN A 96 0.93 -11.58 5.54
N ALA A 97 1.90 -12.47 5.33
CA ALA A 97 3.20 -12.13 4.75
C ALA A 97 3.17 -11.97 3.23
N LYS A 98 2.05 -12.30 2.55
CA LYS A 98 1.94 -12.19 1.09
C LYS A 98 2.09 -10.73 0.64
N GLY A 99 3.07 -10.49 -0.25
CA GLY A 99 3.37 -9.14 -0.78
C GLY A 99 4.32 -8.33 0.09
N LEU A 100 4.74 -8.85 1.25
CA LEU A 100 5.76 -8.22 2.09
C LEU A 100 7.12 -8.91 1.85
N GLU A 101 8.21 -8.22 2.14
CA GLU A 101 9.57 -8.74 2.11
C GLU A 101 10.30 -8.34 3.38
N PHE A 102 11.20 -9.22 3.85
CA PHE A 102 11.91 -9.03 5.12
C PHE A 102 13.38 -9.44 4.95
N PRO A 103 14.34 -8.68 5.50
CA PRO A 103 15.75 -9.02 5.45
C PRO A 103 16.06 -10.42 6.00
N VAL A 104 15.33 -10.84 7.03
CA VAL A 104 15.51 -12.14 7.70
C VAL A 104 14.15 -12.76 7.95
N VAL A 105 13.98 -13.99 7.53
CA VAL A 105 12.75 -14.76 7.76
C VAL A 105 13.06 -16.06 8.49
N PHE A 106 12.32 -16.34 9.54
CA PHE A 106 12.32 -17.61 10.23
C PHE A 106 11.02 -18.36 9.93
N LEU A 107 11.11 -19.54 9.38
CA LEU A 107 9.99 -20.45 9.23
C LEU A 107 10.13 -21.58 10.26
N PRO A 108 9.55 -21.42 11.45
CA PRO A 108 9.65 -22.39 12.50
C PRO A 108 8.68 -23.54 12.35
N TYR A 109 8.88 -24.62 13.07
CA TYR A 109 7.93 -25.72 13.19
C TYR A 109 7.64 -26.44 11.88
N LEU A 110 8.66 -26.71 11.06
CA LEU A 110 8.50 -27.46 9.80
C LEU A 110 8.22 -28.95 10.10
N THR A 111 7.10 -29.23 10.77
CA THR A 111 6.64 -30.59 11.05
C THR A 111 5.50 -30.96 10.11
N LYS A 112 5.27 -32.26 9.95
CA LYS A 112 4.22 -32.77 9.06
C LYS A 112 2.85 -32.16 9.36
N ASP A 113 2.49 -32.04 10.64
CA ASP A 113 1.18 -31.56 11.05
C ASP A 113 1.02 -30.04 11.02
N SER A 114 2.12 -29.28 11.00
CA SER A 114 2.08 -27.82 10.98
C SER A 114 2.09 -27.24 9.57
N ILE A 115 2.83 -27.88 8.64
CA ILE A 115 2.90 -27.44 7.25
C ILE A 115 1.77 -28.04 6.44
N PHE A 116 1.40 -29.27 6.77
CA PHE A 116 0.38 -30.03 6.07
C PHE A 116 -0.66 -30.54 7.08
N PRO A 117 -1.47 -29.63 7.67
CA PRO A 117 -2.50 -30.09 8.59
C PRO A 117 -3.42 -31.06 7.84
N LEU A 118 -3.43 -32.31 8.28
CA LEU A 118 -4.39 -33.27 7.80
C LEU A 118 -5.78 -32.71 8.10
N THR A 119 -6.51 -32.37 7.06
CA THR A 119 -7.94 -32.06 7.14
C THR A 119 -8.70 -33.30 7.58
N ARG A 120 -8.56 -33.68 8.86
CA ARG A 120 -9.48 -34.61 9.49
C ARG A 120 -10.81 -33.88 9.65
N GLY A 121 -11.66 -34.05 8.63
CA GLY A 121 -13.11 -33.94 8.68
C GLY A 121 -13.75 -33.20 9.84
N ARG A 122 -13.51 -31.89 9.99
CA ARG A 122 -14.54 -31.01 10.51
C ARG A 122 -15.21 -30.39 9.28
N GLY A 123 -16.32 -31.02 8.88
CA GLY A 123 -17.19 -30.53 7.84
C GLY A 123 -17.78 -29.17 8.22
N GLY A 124 -16.94 -28.14 8.13
CA GLY A 124 -17.44 -26.78 8.03
C GLY A 124 -18.01 -26.63 6.63
N ILE A 125 -19.23 -26.16 6.54
CA ILE A 125 -19.85 -25.75 5.29
C ILE A 125 -18.95 -24.65 4.74
N THR A 126 -18.08 -24.96 3.78
CA THR A 126 -17.29 -23.96 3.08
C THR A 126 -18.19 -23.29 2.06
N ALA A 127 -17.96 -22.00 1.76
CA ALA A 127 -18.68 -21.29 0.70
C ALA A 127 -18.68 -22.10 -0.62
N TRP A 128 -17.67 -22.91 -0.86
CA TRP A 128 -17.57 -23.86 -1.97
C TRP A 128 -18.61 -24.99 -1.94
N SER A 129 -18.98 -25.49 -0.76
CA SER A 129 -20.02 -26.55 -0.66
C SER A 129 -21.44 -26.02 -0.95
N ILE A 130 -21.64 -24.71 -0.89
CA ILE A 130 -22.90 -24.05 -1.22
C ILE A 130 -23.01 -23.79 -2.73
N ILE A 131 -21.89 -23.51 -3.39
CA ILE A 131 -21.85 -23.09 -4.81
C ILE A 131 -21.72 -24.29 -5.76
N ASN A 132 -21.11 -25.38 -5.34
CA ASN A 132 -20.86 -26.54 -6.20
C ASN A 132 -21.82 -27.69 -5.94
N LYS A 133 -22.63 -27.97 -6.94
CA LYS A 133 -23.21 -29.29 -7.13
C LYS A 133 -22.08 -30.34 -7.21
N PRO A 134 -22.25 -31.55 -6.69
CA PRO A 134 -21.19 -32.55 -6.44
C PRO A 134 -20.69 -33.24 -7.72
N THR A 135 -20.36 -32.53 -8.77
CA THR A 135 -19.92 -33.13 -10.05
C THR A 135 -18.44 -32.87 -10.38
N ILE A 136 -17.73 -32.13 -9.57
CA ILE A 136 -16.27 -32.00 -9.70
C ILE A 136 -15.65 -32.58 -8.43
N LYS A 137 -15.31 -33.86 -8.46
CA LYS A 137 -14.26 -34.44 -7.64
C LYS A 137 -12.92 -33.88 -8.14
N GLU A 138 -12.69 -32.58 -7.97
CA GLU A 138 -11.35 -32.11 -7.80
C GLU A 138 -10.98 -32.53 -6.38
N GLU A 139 -10.29 -33.64 -6.27
CA GLU A 139 -9.33 -33.83 -5.21
C GLU A 139 -8.39 -32.64 -5.34
N PHE A 140 -8.71 -31.56 -4.66
CA PHE A 140 -7.74 -30.49 -4.39
C PHE A 140 -6.56 -31.22 -3.78
N ASN A 141 -5.47 -31.31 -4.52
CA ASN A 141 -4.25 -31.90 -4.08
C ASN A 141 -3.76 -31.00 -2.96
N ASP A 142 -4.17 -31.28 -1.74
CA ASP A 142 -3.87 -30.53 -0.51
C ASP A 142 -2.37 -30.23 -0.43
N ILE A 143 -1.55 -31.17 -0.90
CA ILE A 143 -0.09 -31.08 -0.97
C ILE A 143 0.36 -29.90 -1.87
N GLU A 144 -0.21 -29.74 -3.05
CA GLU A 144 0.19 -28.69 -3.99
C GLU A 144 -0.20 -27.29 -3.45
N SER A 145 -1.32 -27.19 -2.78
CA SER A 145 -1.74 -25.96 -2.10
C SER A 145 -0.76 -25.57 -0.98
N HIS A 146 -0.32 -26.54 -0.19
CA HIS A 146 0.66 -26.34 0.87
C HIS A 146 2.06 -26.00 0.32
N HIS A 147 2.47 -26.59 -0.82
CA HIS A 147 3.70 -26.22 -1.51
C HIS A 147 3.67 -24.74 -1.94
N ARG A 148 2.53 -24.27 -2.47
CA ARG A 148 2.37 -22.86 -2.84
C ARG A 148 2.47 -21.94 -1.62
N VAL A 149 1.86 -22.30 -0.49
CA VAL A 149 1.94 -21.52 0.75
C VAL A 149 3.39 -21.49 1.28
N PHE A 150 4.07 -22.64 1.27
CA PHE A 150 5.47 -22.72 1.68
C PHE A 150 6.38 -21.88 0.76
N TYR A 151 6.16 -21.93 -0.55
CA TYR A 151 6.86 -21.08 -1.51
C TYR A 151 6.66 -19.59 -1.21
N VAL A 152 5.43 -19.16 -0.89
CA VAL A 152 5.16 -17.79 -0.47
C VAL A 152 6.00 -17.40 0.76
N GLY A 153 6.09 -18.27 1.77
CA GLY A 153 6.89 -18.01 2.97
C GLY A 153 8.39 -17.89 2.69
N THR A 154 8.94 -18.82 1.91
CA THR A 154 10.37 -18.84 1.58
C THR A 154 10.80 -17.64 0.75
N THR A 155 9.95 -17.20 -0.18
CA THR A 155 10.21 -16.02 -1.03
C THR A 155 10.03 -14.68 -0.33
N ARG A 156 9.72 -14.67 0.97
CA ARG A 156 9.66 -13.41 1.75
C ARG A 156 11.03 -12.97 2.25
N ALA A 157 12.04 -13.83 2.20
CA ALA A 157 13.37 -13.52 2.66
C ALA A 157 14.18 -12.78 1.60
N GLU A 158 14.66 -11.58 1.92
CA GLU A 158 15.57 -10.81 1.06
C GLU A 158 17.02 -11.29 1.18
N LYS A 159 17.48 -11.62 2.40
CA LYS A 159 18.90 -11.93 2.68
C LYS A 159 19.10 -13.29 3.35
N PHE A 160 18.33 -13.57 4.40
CA PHE A 160 18.51 -14.79 5.20
C PHE A 160 17.18 -15.48 5.45
N LEU A 161 17.16 -16.79 5.20
CA LEU A 161 16.04 -17.66 5.47
C LEU A 161 16.48 -18.76 6.45
N PHE A 162 15.82 -18.82 7.60
CA PHE A 162 16.06 -19.87 8.60
C PHE A 162 14.87 -20.84 8.62
N LEU A 163 15.15 -22.07 8.29
CA LEU A 163 14.18 -23.15 8.34
C LEU A 163 14.48 -24.00 9.57
N THR A 164 13.56 -24.01 10.54
CA THR A 164 13.77 -24.77 11.78
C THR A 164 12.71 -25.83 11.99
N ARG A 165 13.09 -26.94 12.55
CA ARG A 165 12.18 -28.02 12.94
C ARG A 165 12.61 -28.63 14.26
N SER A 166 11.65 -29.08 15.05
CA SER A 166 11.91 -29.98 16.15
C SER A 166 11.34 -31.36 15.80
N PRO A 167 11.97 -32.43 16.27
CA PRO A 167 11.35 -33.72 16.19
C PRO A 167 10.07 -33.74 17.02
N GLY A 168 8.95 -34.13 16.42
CA GLY A 168 7.72 -34.39 17.14
C GLY A 168 7.84 -35.70 17.91
N LEU A 169 7.33 -35.72 19.14
CA LEU A 169 7.17 -36.94 19.88
C LEU A 169 5.79 -37.56 19.55
N SER A 170 5.76 -38.78 19.04
CA SER A 170 4.50 -39.51 18.92
C SER A 170 3.99 -39.86 20.34
N PRO A 171 2.70 -40.20 20.51
CA PRO A 171 2.19 -40.71 21.79
C PRO A 171 2.95 -41.88 22.34
N THR A 172 3.72 -42.57 21.49
CA THR A 172 4.58 -43.71 21.84
C THR A 172 6.03 -43.33 22.08
N GLY A 173 6.33 -42.03 22.17
CA GLY A 173 7.69 -41.52 22.42
C GLY A 173 8.65 -41.60 21.24
N LYS A 174 8.21 -42.04 20.06
CA LYS A 174 9.06 -42.09 18.85
C LYS A 174 9.13 -40.71 18.22
N THR A 175 10.34 -40.30 17.89
CA THR A 175 10.60 -39.05 17.13
C THR A 175 10.05 -39.16 15.73
N THR A 176 9.16 -38.25 15.34
CA THR A 176 8.58 -38.17 14.00
C THR A 176 9.00 -36.90 13.32
N TYR A 177 9.49 -37.00 12.09
CA TYR A 177 9.81 -35.84 11.25
C TYR A 177 8.79 -35.74 10.10
N SER A 178 8.51 -34.54 9.65
CA SER A 178 7.72 -34.32 8.43
C SER A 178 8.50 -34.80 7.22
N LYS A 179 7.96 -35.80 6.49
CA LYS A 179 8.56 -36.28 5.24
C LYS A 179 8.57 -35.20 4.16
N GLU A 180 7.54 -34.40 4.09
CA GLU A 180 7.39 -33.32 3.09
C GLU A 180 8.38 -32.18 3.33
N ALA A 181 8.57 -31.76 4.58
CA ALA A 181 9.60 -30.79 4.93
C ALA A 181 11.01 -31.32 4.63
N LEU A 182 11.23 -32.63 4.80
CA LEU A 182 12.48 -33.28 4.42
C LEU A 182 12.81 -33.17 2.93
N GLN A 183 11.80 -33.21 2.04
CA GLN A 183 12.04 -33.07 0.60
C GLN A 183 12.64 -31.71 0.24
N PHE A 184 12.14 -30.64 0.84
CA PHE A 184 12.69 -29.29 0.61
C PHE A 184 14.06 -29.10 1.24
N THR A 185 14.32 -29.69 2.41
CA THR A 185 15.62 -29.59 3.08
C THR A 185 16.67 -30.53 2.51
N GLN A 186 16.27 -31.65 1.88
CA GLN A 186 17.19 -32.58 1.19
C GLN A 186 17.81 -31.99 -0.06
N ALA A 187 17.16 -30.99 -0.68
CA ALA A 187 17.71 -30.27 -1.81
C ALA A 187 18.77 -29.22 -1.43
N LEU A 188 18.93 -28.93 -0.12
CA LEU A 188 19.92 -27.98 0.36
C LEU A 188 21.30 -28.63 0.45
N HIS A 189 22.32 -27.87 0.06
CA HIS A 189 23.70 -28.31 0.21
C HIS A 189 24.03 -28.51 1.70
N SER A 190 24.81 -29.52 2.04
CA SER A 190 25.12 -29.88 3.44
C SER A 190 25.76 -28.76 4.26
N GLU A 191 26.46 -27.82 3.62
CA GLU A 191 27.06 -26.65 4.27
C GLU A 191 26.02 -25.68 4.85
N TYR A 192 24.76 -25.69 4.35
CA TYR A 192 23.67 -24.85 4.86
C TYR A 192 22.84 -25.57 5.93
N VAL A 193 23.12 -26.81 6.20
CA VAL A 193 22.39 -27.60 7.20
C VAL A 193 23.20 -27.66 8.48
N VAL A 194 22.83 -26.87 9.47
CA VAL A 194 23.46 -26.91 10.80
C VAL A 194 22.56 -27.72 11.73
N PRO A 195 22.96 -28.96 12.09
CA PRO A 195 22.26 -29.72 13.13
C PRO A 195 22.56 -29.07 14.49
N ASN A 196 21.62 -28.28 14.99
CA ASN A 196 21.75 -27.70 16.32
C ASN A 196 20.86 -28.45 17.32
N THR A 197 21.44 -29.23 18.17
CA THR A 197 20.78 -29.79 19.36
C THR A 197 20.92 -28.76 20.48
N CYS A 198 19.98 -27.79 20.53
CA CYS A 198 19.93 -26.83 21.61
C CYS A 198 19.43 -27.54 22.88
N THR A 199 20.38 -27.93 23.77
CA THR A 199 20.06 -28.65 24.99
C THR A 199 19.82 -27.72 26.17
N ASP A 200 20.38 -26.49 26.18
CA ASP A 200 20.19 -25.52 27.25
C ASP A 200 20.18 -24.10 26.71
N ILE A 201 19.03 -23.46 26.70
CA ILE A 201 18.93 -22.03 26.45
C ILE A 201 18.91 -21.34 27.82
N ASN A 202 20.06 -20.96 28.33
CA ASN A 202 20.13 -19.97 29.37
C ASN A 202 19.72 -18.63 28.77
N TYR A 203 18.47 -18.24 28.99
CA TYR A 203 18.02 -16.88 28.75
C TYR A 203 18.65 -15.98 29.82
N GLU A 204 19.87 -15.51 29.58
CA GLU A 204 20.23 -14.24 30.20
C GLU A 204 19.28 -13.20 29.61
N LYS A 205 18.44 -12.63 30.49
CA LYS A 205 17.69 -11.41 30.13
C LYS A 205 18.75 -10.36 29.81
N SER A 206 19.15 -10.29 28.53
CA SER A 206 19.86 -9.12 28.03
C SER A 206 18.97 -7.91 28.32
N ASP A 207 19.52 -6.94 29.02
CA ASP A 207 18.85 -5.66 29.25
C ASP A 207 18.39 -5.10 27.88
N ILE A 208 17.10 -5.20 27.64
CA ILE A 208 16.45 -4.73 26.42
C ILE A 208 16.69 -3.23 26.23
N ASN A 209 17.10 -2.53 27.27
CA ASN A 209 17.39 -1.09 27.29
C ASN A 209 18.75 -0.69 26.67
N LYS A 210 19.58 -1.60 26.19
CA LYS A 210 20.91 -1.28 25.64
C LYS A 210 21.01 -1.21 24.13
N TYR A 211 19.97 -1.49 23.40
CA TYR A 211 19.98 -1.29 21.96
C TYR A 211 19.43 0.09 21.65
N SER A 212 20.32 1.05 21.33
CA SER A 212 19.92 2.27 20.66
C SER A 212 19.10 1.86 19.43
N SER A 213 17.88 2.34 19.35
CA SER A 213 16.92 2.00 18.30
C SER A 213 17.30 2.67 16.99
N ASP A 214 18.22 2.09 16.26
CA ASP A 214 18.47 2.46 14.89
C ASP A 214 17.36 1.82 14.02
N GLU A 215 16.18 2.38 14.13
CA GLU A 215 14.99 1.86 13.48
C GLU A 215 14.99 2.24 12.01
N VAL A 216 14.88 1.24 11.14
CA VAL A 216 14.76 1.49 9.70
C VAL A 216 13.32 1.93 9.39
N ILE A 217 13.19 3.14 8.88
CA ILE A 217 11.93 3.73 8.43
C ILE A 217 11.87 3.60 6.92
N THR A 218 10.84 2.96 6.41
CA THR A 218 10.56 2.91 4.98
C THR A 218 9.23 3.59 4.69
N LEU A 219 9.25 4.64 3.91
CA LEU A 219 8.07 5.36 3.46
C LEU A 219 7.93 5.27 1.96
N ASN A 220 6.72 5.01 1.48
CA ASN A 220 6.42 5.30 0.09
C ASN A 220 6.07 6.79 -0.09
N PHE A 221 6.05 7.22 -1.35
CA PHE A 221 5.77 8.62 -1.70
C PHE A 221 4.44 9.14 -1.13
N SER A 222 3.39 8.31 -1.11
CA SER A 222 2.08 8.74 -0.60
C SER A 222 2.12 9.00 0.91
N LEU A 223 2.82 8.15 1.67
CA LEU A 223 3.03 8.33 3.10
C LEU A 223 3.84 9.59 3.39
N LEU A 224 4.88 9.82 2.58
CA LEU A 224 5.71 11.02 2.71
C LEU A 224 4.91 12.28 2.39
N LYS A 225 4.06 12.26 1.36
CA LYS A 225 3.15 13.38 1.03
C LYS A 225 2.24 13.72 2.21
N ASP A 226 1.61 12.72 2.83
CA ASP A 226 0.75 12.93 4.01
C ASP A 226 1.52 13.57 5.16
N LEU A 227 2.76 13.14 5.38
CA LEU A 227 3.64 13.68 6.42
C LEU A 227 4.00 15.15 6.18
N PHE A 228 4.30 15.53 4.93
CA PHE A 228 4.57 16.91 4.53
C PHE A 228 3.33 17.79 4.60
N GLU A 229 2.14 17.26 4.32
CA GLU A 229 0.90 18.01 4.44
C GLU A 229 0.59 18.33 5.90
N CYS A 230 0.64 17.34 6.78
CA CYS A 230 0.46 17.51 8.21
C CYS A 230 0.90 16.28 8.99
N GLU A 231 1.83 16.45 9.91
CA GLU A 231 2.33 15.36 10.76
C GLU A 231 1.20 14.71 11.59
N TYR A 232 0.24 15.49 12.08
CA TYR A 232 -0.90 14.94 12.82
C TYR A 232 -1.85 14.13 11.93
N LYS A 233 -2.11 14.59 10.70
CA LYS A 233 -2.86 13.81 9.70
C LYS A 233 -2.17 12.48 9.43
N PHE A 234 -0.86 12.50 9.27
CA PHE A 234 -0.06 11.29 9.11
C PHE A 234 -0.24 10.34 10.31
N LYS A 235 -0.21 10.86 11.55
CA LYS A 235 -0.46 10.07 12.75
C LYS A 235 -1.82 9.38 12.70
N VAL A 236 -2.88 10.14 12.41
CA VAL A 236 -4.25 9.61 12.37
C VAL A 236 -4.42 8.53 11.29
N SER A 237 -4.01 8.84 10.07
CA SER A 237 -4.26 7.95 8.92
C SER A 237 -3.29 6.77 8.86
N ASN A 238 -2.03 6.96 9.24
CA ASN A 238 -1.00 5.96 9.01
C ASN A 238 -0.51 5.28 10.30
N VAL A 239 -0.38 6.01 11.42
CA VAL A 239 0.00 5.39 12.69
C VAL A 239 -1.20 4.70 13.34
N PHE A 240 -2.30 5.41 13.54
CA PHE A 240 -3.53 4.82 14.10
C PHE A 240 -4.31 3.97 13.09
N GLY A 241 -4.04 4.11 11.80
CA GLY A 241 -4.62 3.29 10.74
C GLY A 241 -6.06 3.65 10.40
N MET A 242 -6.48 4.89 10.59
CA MET A 242 -7.82 5.32 10.20
C MET A 242 -7.95 5.40 8.68
N TYR A 243 -9.00 4.79 8.15
CA TYR A 243 -9.33 4.78 6.73
C TYR A 243 -10.28 5.92 6.38
N ASP A 244 -10.05 6.53 5.23
CA ASP A 244 -10.99 7.47 4.62
C ASP A 244 -12.21 6.74 4.06
N PRO A 245 -13.38 7.40 3.94
CA PRO A 245 -14.51 6.86 3.22
C PRO A 245 -14.15 6.50 1.78
N LEU A 246 -14.70 5.39 1.27
CA LEU A 246 -14.48 4.97 -0.10
C LEU A 246 -15.12 5.96 -1.09
N ASP A 247 -14.32 6.44 -2.03
CA ASP A 247 -14.81 7.23 -3.16
C ASP A 247 -15.29 6.29 -4.27
N ILE A 248 -16.49 6.52 -4.78
CA ILE A 248 -17.06 5.78 -5.91
C ILE A 248 -16.25 5.96 -7.21
N ARG A 249 -15.41 7.00 -7.29
CA ARG A 249 -14.45 7.25 -8.38
C ARG A 249 -13.06 6.71 -8.11
N MET A 250 -12.87 5.97 -7.01
CA MET A 250 -11.59 5.34 -6.71
C MET A 250 -11.10 4.54 -7.93
N GLY A 251 -9.84 4.75 -8.29
CA GLY A 251 -9.23 4.16 -9.48
C GLY A 251 -9.13 5.09 -10.69
N TYR A 252 -9.85 6.22 -10.71
CA TYR A 252 -9.82 7.16 -11.85
C TYR A 252 -8.41 7.69 -12.11
N GLY A 253 -7.74 8.25 -11.12
CA GLY A 253 -6.37 8.74 -11.24
C GLY A 253 -5.42 7.67 -11.75
N LYS A 254 -5.43 6.48 -11.13
CA LYS A 254 -4.63 5.34 -11.56
C LYS A 254 -4.91 4.92 -13.02
N SER A 255 -6.16 4.99 -13.44
CA SER A 255 -6.56 4.69 -14.82
C SER A 255 -5.95 5.70 -15.79
N VAL A 256 -6.01 7.01 -15.48
CA VAL A 256 -5.42 8.07 -16.30
C VAL A 256 -3.91 7.91 -16.40
N HIS A 257 -3.20 7.68 -15.30
CA HIS A 257 -1.74 7.41 -15.31
C HIS A 257 -1.39 6.19 -16.17
N SER A 258 -2.19 5.11 -16.10
CA SER A 258 -1.97 3.92 -16.93
C SER A 258 -2.18 4.19 -18.42
N MET A 259 -3.13 5.05 -18.79
CA MET A 259 -3.35 5.49 -20.16
C MET A 259 -2.17 6.30 -20.69
N LEU A 260 -1.70 7.27 -19.89
CA LEU A 260 -0.54 8.10 -20.23
C LEU A 260 0.72 7.27 -20.39
N ASP A 261 1.00 6.36 -19.45
CA ASP A 261 2.15 5.47 -19.54
C ASP A 261 2.12 4.60 -20.78
N TYR A 262 0.95 4.02 -21.12
CA TYR A 262 0.79 3.23 -22.33
C TYR A 262 1.05 4.06 -23.58
N ILE A 263 0.54 5.28 -23.64
CA ILE A 263 0.75 6.21 -24.76
C ILE A 263 2.24 6.56 -24.86
N HIS A 264 2.90 6.95 -23.77
CA HIS A 264 4.30 7.33 -23.75
C HIS A 264 5.25 6.20 -24.20
N LYS A 265 4.93 4.95 -23.85
CA LYS A 265 5.74 3.78 -24.25
C LYS A 265 5.50 3.30 -25.67
N ASN A 266 4.37 3.69 -26.28
CA ASN A 266 3.96 3.15 -27.57
C ASN A 266 3.64 4.23 -28.62
N TRP A 267 3.96 5.49 -28.38
CA TRP A 267 3.56 6.61 -29.22
C TRP A 267 4.02 6.50 -30.69
N GLU A 268 5.13 5.83 -30.97
CA GLU A 268 5.61 5.57 -32.34
C GLU A 268 4.81 4.49 -33.07
N ARG A 269 4.12 3.63 -32.33
CA ARG A 269 3.41 2.45 -32.86
C ARG A 269 1.91 2.63 -32.92
N ILE A 270 1.40 3.70 -32.33
CA ILE A 270 -0.04 3.96 -32.21
C ILE A 270 -0.39 5.18 -33.05
N ASP A 271 -1.47 5.08 -33.81
CA ASP A 271 -2.03 6.24 -34.51
C ASP A 271 -2.79 7.13 -33.51
N LEU A 272 -2.07 8.12 -32.96
CA LEU A 272 -2.60 9.05 -31.97
C LEU A 272 -3.50 10.15 -32.57
N ASP A 273 -3.61 10.23 -33.89
CA ASP A 273 -4.54 11.13 -34.54
C ASP A 273 -5.93 10.46 -34.79
N ASN A 274 -6.02 9.17 -34.52
CA ASN A 274 -7.25 8.41 -34.64
C ASN A 274 -8.01 8.33 -33.31
N GLU A 275 -9.12 9.05 -33.19
CA GLU A 275 -9.97 9.08 -32.00
C GLU A 275 -10.45 7.68 -31.56
N GLY A 276 -10.72 6.79 -32.51
CA GLY A 276 -11.14 5.41 -32.23
C GLY A 276 -10.04 4.61 -31.51
N VAL A 277 -8.77 4.89 -31.81
CA VAL A 277 -7.63 4.27 -31.12
C VAL A 277 -7.51 4.81 -29.69
N ILE A 278 -7.66 6.14 -29.52
CA ILE A 278 -7.65 6.77 -28.20
C ILE A 278 -8.80 6.23 -27.34
N TRP A 279 -9.99 6.11 -27.91
CA TRP A 279 -11.14 5.55 -27.21
C TRP A 279 -10.90 4.11 -26.72
N LYS A 280 -10.29 3.25 -27.54
CA LYS A 280 -9.93 1.89 -27.15
C LYS A 280 -8.91 1.86 -25.99
N ILE A 281 -7.98 2.81 -25.94
CA ILE A 281 -7.05 2.94 -24.82
C ILE A 281 -7.83 3.28 -23.54
N VAL A 282 -8.77 4.23 -23.61
CA VAL A 282 -9.62 4.61 -22.47
C VAL A 282 -10.45 3.41 -22.00
N GLU A 283 -11.09 2.67 -22.91
CA GLU A 283 -11.86 1.47 -22.56
C GLU A 283 -11.00 0.40 -21.86
N ARG A 284 -9.80 0.19 -22.37
CA ARG A 284 -8.88 -0.82 -21.85
C ARG A 284 -8.40 -0.52 -20.43
N PHE A 285 -8.11 0.73 -20.12
CA PHE A 285 -7.46 1.11 -18.86
C PHE A 285 -8.42 1.70 -17.83
N MET A 286 -9.65 2.12 -18.21
CA MET A 286 -10.61 2.65 -17.25
C MET A 286 -11.10 1.56 -16.30
N HIS A 287 -10.73 1.70 -15.04
CA HIS A 287 -11.13 0.78 -13.98
C HIS A 287 -11.62 1.51 -12.73
N LEU A 288 -12.93 1.50 -12.53
CA LEU A 288 -13.63 2.11 -11.38
C LEU A 288 -14.44 1.03 -10.67
N PRO A 289 -13.85 0.30 -9.72
CA PRO A 289 -14.46 -0.91 -9.13
C PRO A 289 -15.77 -0.64 -8.39
N TYR A 290 -15.94 0.57 -7.86
CA TYR A 290 -17.09 0.95 -7.03
C TYR A 290 -18.13 1.78 -7.79
N ALA A 291 -17.85 2.24 -8.99
CA ALA A 291 -18.74 3.07 -9.78
C ALA A 291 -19.89 2.28 -10.42
N SER A 292 -21.04 2.95 -10.61
CA SER A 292 -22.11 2.43 -11.48
C SER A 292 -21.70 2.49 -12.95
N ILE A 293 -22.34 1.67 -13.80
CA ILE A 293 -22.08 1.66 -15.25
C ILE A 293 -22.24 3.07 -15.86
N LYS A 294 -23.29 3.79 -15.48
CA LYS A 294 -23.52 5.17 -15.94
C LYS A 294 -22.39 6.12 -15.56
N LEU A 295 -21.84 5.97 -14.34
CA LEU A 295 -20.70 6.77 -13.89
C LEU A 295 -19.42 6.39 -14.64
N ILE A 296 -19.18 5.09 -14.86
CA ILE A 296 -18.05 4.60 -15.65
C ILE A 296 -18.07 5.21 -17.03
N ASP A 297 -19.22 5.20 -17.72
CA ASP A 297 -19.35 5.76 -19.07
C ASP A 297 -19.15 7.27 -19.10
N ALA A 298 -19.63 7.98 -18.09
CA ALA A 298 -19.38 9.42 -17.93
C ALA A 298 -17.89 9.73 -17.72
N GLU A 299 -17.24 8.97 -16.83
CA GLU A 299 -15.81 9.16 -16.55
C GLU A 299 -14.90 8.73 -17.72
N LYS A 300 -15.31 7.71 -18.53
CA LYS A 300 -14.63 7.38 -19.79
C LYS A 300 -14.62 8.55 -20.77
N ARG A 301 -15.76 9.23 -20.96
CA ARG A 301 -15.86 10.40 -21.83
C ARG A 301 -14.97 11.55 -21.37
N LYS A 302 -14.94 11.80 -20.05
CA LYS A 302 -14.04 12.81 -19.49
C LYS A 302 -12.57 12.44 -19.71
N ALA A 303 -12.19 11.20 -19.42
CA ALA A 303 -10.84 10.72 -19.64
C ALA A 303 -10.44 10.81 -21.13
N PHE A 304 -11.34 10.45 -22.03
CA PHE A 304 -11.10 10.58 -23.48
C PHE A 304 -10.76 12.02 -23.86
N ASN A 305 -11.58 12.98 -23.42
CA ASN A 305 -11.35 14.41 -23.73
C ASN A 305 -10.00 14.88 -23.14
N LYS A 306 -9.68 14.50 -21.91
CA LYS A 306 -8.40 14.84 -21.24
C LYS A 306 -7.20 14.27 -21.99
N ILE A 307 -7.23 12.99 -22.29
CA ILE A 307 -6.15 12.29 -22.99
C ILE A 307 -5.97 12.85 -24.40
N SER A 308 -7.07 13.11 -25.14
CA SER A 308 -7.02 13.72 -26.48
C SER A 308 -6.38 15.11 -26.42
N SER A 309 -6.81 15.97 -25.48
CA SER A 309 -6.21 17.29 -25.27
C SER A 309 -4.73 17.20 -24.91
N TYR A 310 -4.35 16.27 -24.03
CA TYR A 310 -2.97 16.03 -23.67
C TYR A 310 -2.11 15.65 -24.88
N ILE A 311 -2.58 14.72 -25.72
CA ILE A 311 -1.88 14.26 -26.93
C ILE A 311 -1.67 15.45 -27.88
N VAL A 312 -2.71 16.21 -28.19
CA VAL A 312 -2.64 17.38 -29.08
C VAL A 312 -1.56 18.37 -28.61
N ASN A 313 -1.51 18.63 -27.29
CA ASN A 313 -0.60 19.61 -26.74
C ASN A 313 0.84 19.11 -26.57
N ASN A 314 1.07 17.78 -26.51
CA ASN A 314 2.37 17.23 -26.11
C ASN A 314 2.99 16.23 -27.10
N LYS A 315 2.29 15.80 -28.14
CA LYS A 315 2.74 14.79 -29.12
C LYS A 315 4.14 15.09 -29.65
N GLN A 316 4.45 16.36 -29.96
CA GLN A 316 5.76 16.75 -30.48
C GLN A 316 6.90 16.57 -29.46
N ARG A 317 6.58 16.53 -28.15
CA ARG A 317 7.53 16.35 -27.05
C ARG A 317 7.75 14.89 -26.68
N PHE A 318 6.98 13.95 -27.23
CA PHE A 318 7.08 12.52 -26.91
C PHE A 318 8.44 11.93 -27.30
N LYS A 319 9.05 12.45 -28.35
CA LYS A 319 10.45 12.08 -28.75
C LYS A 319 11.48 12.41 -27.68
N ASN A 320 11.17 13.28 -26.74
CA ASN A 320 12.07 13.74 -25.67
C ASN A 320 11.83 12.94 -24.37
N ILE A 321 10.94 11.93 -24.38
CA ILE A 321 10.69 11.09 -23.20
C ILE A 321 11.90 10.20 -22.95
N VAL A 322 12.45 10.30 -21.74
CA VAL A 322 13.56 9.46 -21.26
C VAL A 322 13.00 8.23 -20.54
N PHE A 323 12.06 8.44 -19.63
CA PHE A 323 11.38 7.37 -18.90
C PHE A 323 9.92 7.70 -18.61
N SER A 324 9.08 6.67 -18.65
CA SER A 324 7.69 6.71 -18.15
C SER A 324 7.53 5.66 -17.05
N GLU A 325 6.86 6.02 -15.94
CA GLU A 325 6.60 5.17 -14.78
C GLU A 325 7.88 4.55 -14.18
N LYS A 326 8.90 5.40 -13.93
CA LYS A 326 10.20 4.97 -13.42
C LYS A 326 10.19 4.81 -11.92
N ARG A 327 10.46 3.61 -11.42
CA ARG A 327 10.67 3.37 -9.98
C ARG A 327 11.98 3.95 -9.52
N ILE A 328 11.96 4.50 -8.34
CA ILE A 328 13.11 5.01 -7.61
C ILE A 328 13.10 4.50 -6.18
N ASP A 329 14.28 4.20 -5.67
CA ASP A 329 14.55 3.89 -4.27
C ASP A 329 15.60 4.88 -3.79
N TYR A 330 15.28 5.66 -2.78
CA TYR A 330 16.14 6.69 -2.24
C TYR A 330 16.51 6.39 -0.79
N LYS A 331 17.79 6.14 -0.55
CA LYS A 331 18.34 6.03 0.78
C LYS A 331 18.73 7.43 1.27
N PHE A 332 17.91 8.01 2.13
CA PHE A 332 18.18 9.33 2.72
C PHE A 332 19.21 9.24 3.84
N SER A 333 19.05 8.29 4.75
CA SER A 333 19.99 7.98 5.83
C SER A 333 20.14 6.45 5.96
N ASP A 334 20.97 5.98 6.89
CA ASP A 334 21.11 4.55 7.14
C ASP A 334 19.80 3.92 7.67
N TYR A 335 18.89 4.75 8.12
CA TYR A 335 17.64 4.33 8.75
C TYR A 335 16.39 4.86 8.05
N PHE A 336 16.53 5.70 7.02
CA PHE A 336 15.39 6.30 6.35
C PHE A 336 15.46 6.07 4.83
N PHE A 337 14.54 5.25 4.35
CA PHE A 337 14.41 4.84 2.96
C PHE A 337 13.08 5.31 2.39
N ILE A 338 13.09 5.76 1.16
CA ILE A 338 11.89 6.24 0.48
C ILE A 338 11.82 5.57 -0.88
N ASP A 339 10.69 4.92 -1.16
CA ASP A 339 10.38 4.35 -2.46
C ASP A 339 9.32 5.18 -3.18
N GLY A 340 9.39 5.21 -4.49
CA GLY A 340 8.44 5.95 -5.29
C GLY A 340 8.48 5.58 -6.76
N LYS A 341 7.56 6.19 -7.51
CA LYS A 341 7.46 6.01 -8.94
C LYS A 341 7.22 7.36 -9.62
N ILE A 342 8.15 7.75 -10.48
CA ILE A 342 8.07 8.99 -11.26
C ILE A 342 7.19 8.74 -12.47
N ASP A 343 6.20 9.58 -12.72
CA ASP A 343 5.29 9.42 -13.84
C ASP A 343 6.00 9.58 -15.18
N LEU A 344 6.77 10.68 -15.34
CA LEU A 344 7.50 10.94 -16.57
C LEU A 344 8.79 11.70 -16.32
N ILE A 345 9.84 11.32 -17.04
CA ILE A 345 11.09 12.08 -17.15
C ILE A 345 11.29 12.42 -18.61
N ARG A 346 11.53 13.70 -18.88
CA ARG A 346 11.69 14.24 -20.21
C ARG A 346 12.97 15.04 -20.32
N ASP A 347 13.70 14.86 -21.41
CA ASP A 347 14.85 15.68 -21.80
C ASP A 347 14.32 16.82 -22.68
N ASP A 348 14.18 17.99 -22.08
CA ASP A 348 13.76 19.21 -22.79
C ASP A 348 14.98 19.78 -23.59
N ILE A 349 14.78 20.86 -24.30
CA ILE A 349 15.83 21.50 -25.12
C ILE A 349 17.07 21.79 -24.23
N ASN A 350 18.28 21.50 -24.74
CA ASN A 350 19.58 21.71 -24.09
C ASN A 350 19.94 20.71 -22.97
N ASN A 351 19.47 19.49 -23.01
CA ASN A 351 19.71 18.46 -21.96
C ASN A 351 19.18 18.87 -20.58
N GLU A 352 18.08 19.59 -20.54
CA GLU A 352 17.42 20.01 -19.31
C GLU A 352 16.39 18.96 -18.87
N LEU A 353 16.81 18.06 -17.99
CA LEU A 353 15.94 17.01 -17.48
C LEU A 353 14.81 17.60 -16.62
N THR A 354 13.59 17.23 -16.97
CA THR A 354 12.36 17.63 -16.30
C THR A 354 11.62 16.41 -15.75
N ILE A 355 11.33 16.39 -14.47
CA ILE A 355 10.41 15.42 -13.86
C ILE A 355 9.00 15.99 -13.97
N VAL A 356 8.08 15.19 -14.53
CA VAL A 356 6.67 15.54 -14.68
C VAL A 356 5.82 14.62 -13.81
N ASP A 357 4.90 15.22 -13.06
CA ASP A 357 3.91 14.54 -12.25
C ASP A 357 2.51 14.91 -12.73
N PHE A 358 1.72 13.91 -13.09
CA PHE A 358 0.40 14.10 -13.63
C PHE A 358 -0.65 14.20 -12.55
N LYS A 359 -1.50 15.23 -12.61
CA LYS A 359 -2.65 15.38 -11.73
C LYS A 359 -3.93 15.11 -12.51
N SER A 360 -4.76 14.23 -11.99
CA SER A 360 -6.05 13.87 -12.58
C SER A 360 -7.22 14.69 -12.05
N ASN A 361 -7.01 15.46 -10.98
CA ASN A 361 -8.01 16.32 -10.35
C ASN A 361 -7.44 17.74 -10.22
N LYS A 362 -8.30 18.75 -10.28
CA LYS A 362 -7.92 20.13 -10.04
C LYS A 362 -7.50 20.32 -8.58
N GLU A 363 -6.21 20.28 -8.32
CA GLU A 363 -5.63 20.71 -7.05
C GLU A 363 -4.86 22.03 -7.29
N VAL A 364 -5.30 23.11 -6.68
CA VAL A 364 -4.54 24.38 -6.70
C VAL A 364 -3.42 24.27 -5.67
N LEU A 365 -2.24 23.83 -6.11
CA LEU A 365 -1.06 23.70 -5.27
C LEU A 365 -0.18 24.93 -5.39
N THR A 366 0.36 25.41 -4.27
CA THR A 366 1.41 26.42 -4.26
C THR A 366 2.73 25.82 -4.81
N GLN A 367 3.64 26.66 -5.30
CA GLN A 367 4.96 26.21 -5.76
C GLN A 367 5.71 25.45 -4.67
N LYS A 368 5.59 25.86 -3.40
CA LYS A 368 6.20 25.16 -2.27
C LYS A 368 5.63 23.75 -2.09
N GLN A 369 4.33 23.58 -2.21
CA GLN A 369 3.68 22.27 -2.12
C GLN A 369 4.10 21.35 -3.28
N ILE A 370 4.20 21.88 -4.50
CA ILE A 370 4.69 21.14 -5.67
C ILE A 370 6.16 20.72 -5.43
N LYS A 371 7.02 21.64 -4.97
CA LYS A 371 8.41 21.30 -4.63
C LYS A 371 8.47 20.19 -3.57
N ASN A 372 7.76 20.34 -2.45
CA ASN A 372 7.76 19.33 -1.39
C ASN A 372 7.31 17.95 -1.87
N GLN A 373 6.38 17.89 -2.82
CA GLN A 373 5.94 16.63 -3.39
C GLN A 373 6.95 16.01 -4.35
N LEU A 374 7.61 16.80 -5.19
CA LEU A 374 8.44 16.28 -6.29
C LEU A 374 9.93 16.22 -5.98
N MET A 375 10.41 16.93 -4.96
CA MET A 375 11.83 16.94 -4.61
C MET A 375 12.37 15.56 -4.22
N ILE A 376 11.53 14.68 -3.67
CA ILE A 376 11.94 13.31 -3.38
C ILE A 376 12.28 12.55 -4.67
N TYR A 377 11.52 12.78 -5.73
CA TYR A 377 11.79 12.18 -7.03
C TYR A 377 13.09 12.72 -7.64
N VAL A 378 13.35 14.03 -7.43
CA VAL A 378 14.61 14.66 -7.85
C VAL A 378 15.79 13.99 -7.16
N LEU A 379 15.80 13.93 -5.83
CA LEU A 379 16.89 13.34 -5.06
C LEU A 379 17.07 11.86 -5.36
N GLY A 380 15.97 11.11 -5.47
CA GLY A 380 16.00 9.68 -5.78
C GLY A 380 16.59 9.40 -7.16
N TYR A 381 16.17 10.15 -8.18
CA TYR A 381 16.68 9.99 -9.55
C TYR A 381 18.16 10.38 -9.64
N GLU A 382 18.55 11.52 -9.08
CA GLU A 382 19.93 12.01 -9.07
C GLU A 382 20.87 11.05 -8.33
N SER A 383 20.43 10.46 -7.22
CA SER A 383 21.19 9.44 -6.49
C SER A 383 21.45 8.19 -7.35
N MET A 384 20.44 7.77 -8.11
CA MET A 384 20.48 6.54 -8.90
C MET A 384 21.25 6.70 -10.23
N LYS A 385 21.08 7.85 -10.90
CA LYS A 385 21.61 8.07 -12.25
C LYS A 385 22.82 9.00 -12.30
N LYS A 386 23.09 9.77 -11.24
CA LYS A 386 24.10 10.83 -11.18
C LYS A 386 23.91 11.92 -12.22
N GLU A 387 22.72 12.04 -12.76
CA GLU A 387 22.30 13.09 -13.70
C GLU A 387 21.46 14.13 -12.94
N LYS A 388 21.67 15.41 -13.22
CA LYS A 388 21.01 16.49 -12.48
C LYS A 388 19.66 16.84 -13.09
N ILE A 389 18.62 16.94 -12.28
CA ILE A 389 17.30 17.42 -12.68
C ILE A 389 17.28 18.93 -12.64
N THR A 390 16.84 19.55 -13.72
CA THR A 390 16.79 21.02 -13.86
C THR A 390 15.42 21.57 -13.47
N TYR A 391 14.36 20.85 -13.81
CA TYR A 391 12.99 21.30 -13.58
C TYR A 391 12.12 20.20 -13.01
N ILE A 392 11.10 20.63 -12.27
CA ILE A 392 9.92 19.81 -11.96
C ILE A 392 8.69 20.46 -12.59
N GLU A 393 7.74 19.64 -13.01
CA GLU A 393 6.52 20.06 -13.68
C GLU A 393 5.32 19.33 -13.06
N SER A 394 4.38 20.08 -12.51
CA SER A 394 3.06 19.54 -12.15
C SER A 394 2.12 19.80 -13.32
N TYR A 395 1.64 18.71 -13.91
CA TYR A 395 0.79 18.75 -15.10
C TYR A 395 -0.62 18.30 -14.74
N ASP A 396 -1.55 19.26 -14.64
CA ASP A 396 -2.96 18.92 -14.60
C ASP A 396 -3.44 18.55 -16.01
N VAL A 397 -3.91 17.32 -16.18
CA VAL A 397 -4.34 16.80 -17.48
C VAL A 397 -5.56 17.57 -18.03
N ASP A 398 -6.28 18.31 -17.17
CA ASP A 398 -7.37 19.21 -17.55
C ASP A 398 -6.91 20.59 -18.03
N GLU A 399 -5.67 20.96 -17.73
CA GLU A 399 -5.14 22.30 -18.03
C GLU A 399 -4.14 22.25 -19.20
N THR A 400 -4.18 23.29 -20.02
CA THR A 400 -3.24 23.43 -21.14
C THR A 400 -1.90 23.99 -20.75
N LYS A 401 -1.75 24.48 -19.50
CA LYS A 401 -0.52 25.13 -19.00
C LYS A 401 -0.01 24.44 -17.75
N PRO A 402 1.05 23.63 -17.86
CA PRO A 402 1.70 23.02 -16.71
C PRO A 402 2.42 24.08 -15.84
N THR A 403 2.50 23.82 -14.55
CA THR A 403 3.35 24.60 -13.66
C THR A 403 4.76 24.03 -13.66
N LYS A 404 5.68 24.67 -14.39
CA LYS A 404 7.11 24.29 -14.46
C LYS A 404 7.92 25.14 -13.51
N ILE A 405 8.72 24.50 -12.63
CA ILE A 405 9.49 25.16 -11.57
C ILE A 405 10.97 24.74 -11.70
N PRO A 406 11.91 25.68 -11.76
CA PRO A 406 13.33 25.36 -11.73
C PRO A 406 13.77 24.88 -10.35
N ILE A 407 14.73 23.95 -10.31
CA ILE A 407 15.30 23.37 -9.09
C ILE A 407 16.75 23.83 -8.93
N THR A 408 17.02 24.43 -7.78
CA THR A 408 18.36 24.92 -7.40
C THR A 408 19.02 23.95 -6.39
N ASP A 409 20.30 24.14 -6.15
CA ASP A 409 21.00 23.40 -5.09
C ASP A 409 20.51 23.81 -3.69
N PHE A 410 20.07 25.06 -3.54
CA PHE A 410 19.43 25.52 -2.31
C PHE A 410 18.14 24.74 -2.02
N ASP A 411 17.28 24.51 -3.02
CA ASP A 411 16.05 23.70 -2.86
C ASP A 411 16.37 22.27 -2.39
N ARG A 412 17.45 21.67 -2.91
CA ARG A 412 17.88 20.32 -2.51
C ARG A 412 18.29 20.26 -1.05
N GLU A 413 19.08 21.22 -0.60
CA GLU A 413 19.55 21.27 0.80
C GLU A 413 18.41 21.63 1.77
N GLU A 414 17.52 22.55 1.41
CA GLU A 414 16.34 22.85 2.20
C GLU A 414 15.46 21.64 2.38
N PHE A 415 15.20 20.90 1.29
CA PHE A 415 14.38 19.70 1.35
C PHE A 415 15.01 18.58 2.19
N LYS A 416 16.32 18.39 2.12
CA LYS A 416 17.04 17.43 2.99
C LYS A 416 16.90 17.79 4.48
N LYS A 417 16.92 19.08 4.82
CA LYS A 417 16.68 19.53 6.20
C LYS A 417 15.25 19.21 6.66
N GLU A 418 14.27 19.42 5.78
CA GLU A 418 12.88 19.04 6.08
C GLU A 418 12.73 17.53 6.26
N LEU A 419 13.36 16.70 5.42
CA LEU A 419 13.38 15.25 5.59
C LEU A 419 13.99 14.83 6.92
N SER A 420 15.11 15.45 7.34
CA SER A 420 15.74 15.16 8.64
C SER A 420 14.81 15.49 9.81
N LYS A 421 14.05 16.58 9.71
CA LYS A 421 13.04 16.93 10.71
C LYS A 421 11.94 15.88 10.79
N HIS A 422 11.41 15.43 9.65
CA HIS A 422 10.37 14.41 9.61
C HIS A 422 10.87 13.02 10.06
N GLU A 423 12.11 12.67 9.73
CA GLU A 423 12.75 11.47 10.26
C GLU A 423 12.76 11.49 11.81
N ASN A 424 13.14 12.63 12.38
CA ASN A 424 13.13 12.80 13.85
C ASN A 424 11.71 12.76 14.43
N THR A 425 10.73 13.39 13.76
CA THR A 425 9.31 13.33 14.17
C THR A 425 8.82 11.88 14.26
N ILE A 426 9.12 11.06 13.24
CA ILE A 426 8.73 9.65 13.23
C ILE A 426 9.44 8.87 14.34
N LYS A 427 10.75 9.08 14.51
CA LYS A 427 11.54 8.39 15.55
C LYS A 427 11.08 8.70 16.97
N THR A 428 10.68 9.93 17.21
CA THR A 428 10.23 10.39 18.54
C THR A 428 8.74 10.18 18.78
N GLY A 429 7.96 9.90 17.73
CA GLY A 429 6.49 9.81 17.81
C GLY A 429 5.80 11.14 18.14
N ASN A 430 6.51 12.26 18.05
CA ASN A 430 6.00 13.59 18.43
C ASN A 430 5.39 14.31 17.23
N TYR A 431 4.27 13.81 16.75
CA TYR A 431 3.54 14.37 15.63
C TYR A 431 2.73 15.60 16.04
N LYS A 432 2.93 16.71 15.36
CA LYS A 432 2.23 17.99 15.60
C LYS A 432 1.36 18.37 14.40
N CYS A 433 0.30 19.14 14.66
CA CYS A 433 -0.44 19.76 13.58
C CYS A 433 0.41 20.85 12.94
N THR A 434 0.75 20.70 11.67
CA THR A 434 1.60 21.64 10.90
C THR A 434 0.82 22.42 9.84
N CYS A 435 -0.46 22.09 9.61
CA CYS A 435 -1.29 22.74 8.60
C CYS A 435 -1.98 24.04 9.09
N GLY A 436 -1.86 24.38 10.37
CA GLY A 436 -2.42 25.61 10.95
C GLY A 436 -3.93 25.65 11.15
N SER A 437 -4.64 24.54 10.87
CA SER A 437 -6.08 24.44 11.01
C SER A 437 -6.48 23.09 11.60
N ASN A 438 -7.02 23.11 12.81
CA ASN A 438 -7.60 21.90 13.42
C ASN A 438 -8.77 21.34 12.58
N GLU A 439 -9.39 22.18 11.75
CA GLU A 439 -10.51 21.79 10.90
C GLU A 439 -10.08 20.95 9.69
N ILE A 440 -8.85 21.12 9.15
CA ILE A 440 -8.39 20.38 7.95
C ILE A 440 -8.31 18.88 8.20
N HIS A 441 -8.00 18.44 9.41
CA HIS A 441 -7.92 17.01 9.76
C HIS A 441 -9.27 16.32 9.64
N TYR A 442 -10.34 17.08 9.88
CA TYR A 442 -11.71 16.61 9.86
C TYR A 442 -12.41 16.92 8.52
N HIS A 443 -12.11 18.05 7.87
CA HIS A 443 -12.73 18.41 6.60
C HIS A 443 -12.39 17.48 5.44
N LYS A 444 -11.21 16.86 5.44
CA LYS A 444 -10.88 15.80 4.46
C LYS A 444 -11.71 14.54 4.67
N PHE A 445 -12.09 14.23 5.92
CA PHE A 445 -12.97 13.12 6.22
C PHE A 445 -14.44 13.44 5.90
N TYR A 446 -14.84 14.71 5.88
CA TYR A 446 -16.24 15.13 5.75
C TYR A 446 -16.63 15.65 4.38
N GLY A 447 -15.74 15.61 3.40
CA GLY A 447 -16.04 15.92 2.00
C GLY A 447 -16.93 17.14 1.82
N LYS A 448 -16.36 18.34 1.74
CA LYS A 448 -17.03 19.45 1.07
C LYS A 448 -16.61 19.48 -0.39
#